data_aec0e47e3a9c02d910a2d9a9d8eb91fc
#
_entry.id   aec0e47e3a9c02d910a2d9a9d8eb91fc
#
_cell.length_a   1.000
_cell.length_b   1.000
_cell.length_c   1.000
_cell.angle_alpha   90.00
_cell.angle_beta   90.00
_cell.angle_gamma   90.00
#
_symmetry.space_group_name_H-M   'P 1'
#
loop_
_entity.id
_entity.type
_entity.pdbx_description
1 polymer ?
#
loop_
_entity_poly.entity_id
_entity_poly.type
_entity_poly.pdbx_seq_one_letter_code
_entity_poly.pdbx_strand_id
1 'polypeptide(L)'
;YSYRGNIYTEDEVIYIPYISADGKRGISPLSVARHQIDAVNNMDKHLEGLYANGSVKQGALKMSQPIKDDAKRKLKRQWRELYGGTANSGEPAILDNGIDWIDISLPMTDLQFIESKNLTAKEIAAIFDVPPSAIGLAQEKYSNLQEINDRFMQDVVAPDCINIEEAHNFSCFMTSEANYYTKFNLSAGMRGSADKRIAYYEKMLQMGVITINEVRAMEDMNGIG
;
A
#
# COMPACT_ATOMS: atom_id res chain seq x y z
N TYR A 1 -20.39 -21.85 -5.91
CA TYR A 1 -19.79 -20.52 -6.09
C TYR A 1 -20.50 -19.78 -7.23
N SER A 2 -20.56 -18.45 -7.17
CA SER A 2 -21.15 -17.61 -8.22
C SER A 2 -20.14 -16.55 -8.67
N TYR A 3 -19.88 -16.49 -9.98
CA TYR A 3 -19.01 -15.51 -10.59
C TYR A 3 -19.57 -15.00 -11.91
N ARG A 4 -19.75 -13.69 -12.05
CA ARG A 4 -20.28 -13.01 -13.24
C ARG A 4 -21.62 -13.61 -13.76
N GLY A 5 -22.49 -14.04 -12.83
CA GLY A 5 -23.79 -14.62 -13.14
C GLY A 5 -23.79 -16.13 -13.44
N ASN A 6 -22.64 -16.78 -13.51
CA ASN A 6 -22.50 -18.22 -13.64
C ASN A 6 -22.38 -18.87 -12.26
N ILE A 7 -22.92 -20.06 -12.11
CA ILE A 7 -22.83 -20.89 -10.89
C ILE A 7 -21.86 -22.02 -11.18
N TYR A 8 -20.90 -22.20 -10.26
CA TYR A 8 -19.88 -23.24 -10.32
C TYR A 8 -20.02 -24.17 -9.11
N THR A 9 -19.76 -25.44 -9.31
CA THR A 9 -19.67 -26.44 -8.24
C THR A 9 -18.33 -26.37 -7.51
N GLU A 10 -18.20 -27.08 -6.40
CA GLU A 10 -16.93 -27.14 -5.65
C GLU A 10 -15.82 -27.84 -6.45
N ASP A 11 -16.17 -28.77 -7.33
CA ASP A 11 -15.21 -29.49 -8.18
C ASP A 11 -14.66 -28.64 -9.34
N GLU A 12 -15.30 -27.52 -9.65
CA GLU A 12 -14.93 -26.63 -10.76
C GLU A 12 -14.10 -25.42 -10.31
N VAL A 13 -13.94 -25.22 -8.99
CA VAL A 13 -13.31 -24.01 -8.42
C VAL A 13 -12.38 -24.37 -7.28
N ILE A 14 -11.14 -23.91 -7.36
CA ILE A 14 -10.23 -23.87 -6.21
C ILE A 14 -10.48 -22.57 -5.47
N TYR A 15 -11.06 -22.66 -4.27
CA TYR A 15 -11.36 -21.49 -3.46
C TYR A 15 -10.26 -21.27 -2.40
N ILE A 16 -9.56 -20.17 -2.53
CA ILE A 16 -8.47 -19.79 -1.62
C ILE A 16 -8.88 -18.49 -0.92
N PRO A 17 -9.54 -18.57 0.26
CA PRO A 17 -9.87 -17.37 1.01
C PRO A 17 -8.61 -16.77 1.65
N TYR A 18 -8.51 -15.45 1.66
CA TYR A 18 -7.58 -14.75 2.56
C TYR A 18 -8.03 -14.95 4.02
N ILE A 19 -7.85 -14.01 4.91
CA ILE A 19 -8.38 -14.11 6.28
C ILE A 19 -9.90 -14.23 6.24
N SER A 20 -10.46 -15.21 6.97
CA SER A 20 -11.90 -15.44 7.05
C SER A 20 -12.37 -15.46 8.50
N ALA A 21 -13.47 -14.79 8.81
CA ALA A 21 -14.07 -14.82 10.14
C ALA A 21 -15.06 -15.99 10.34
N ASP A 22 -15.66 -16.47 9.25
CA ASP A 22 -16.69 -17.52 9.24
C ASP A 22 -16.24 -18.83 8.58
N GLY A 23 -15.00 -18.88 8.09
CA GLY A 23 -14.43 -19.98 7.33
C GLY A 23 -15.01 -20.14 5.90
N LYS A 24 -15.96 -19.28 5.51
CA LYS A 24 -16.66 -19.39 4.22
C LYS A 24 -16.31 -18.25 3.26
N ARG A 25 -16.06 -17.05 3.79
CA ARG A 25 -15.77 -15.87 2.97
C ARG A 25 -14.52 -15.18 3.45
N GLY A 26 -13.60 -14.92 2.53
CA GLY A 26 -12.43 -14.11 2.79
C GLY A 26 -12.80 -12.64 3.01
N ILE A 27 -12.13 -11.99 3.95
CA ILE A 27 -12.25 -10.55 4.21
C ILE A 27 -11.24 -9.84 3.31
N SER A 28 -11.71 -8.90 2.51
CA SER A 28 -10.82 -8.11 1.67
C SER A 28 -10.00 -7.13 2.51
N PRO A 29 -8.65 -7.13 2.42
CA PRO A 29 -7.81 -6.12 3.07
C PRO A 29 -8.19 -4.69 2.67
N LEU A 30 -8.64 -4.48 1.43
CA LEU A 30 -9.13 -3.18 0.96
C LEU A 30 -10.37 -2.71 1.73
N SER A 31 -11.25 -3.63 2.15
CA SER A 31 -12.42 -3.28 2.95
C SER A 31 -12.03 -2.85 4.37
N VAL A 32 -10.97 -3.42 4.92
CA VAL A 32 -10.39 -3.03 6.21
C VAL A 32 -9.69 -1.67 6.10
N ALA A 33 -8.91 -1.47 5.03
CA ALA A 33 -8.16 -0.24 4.77
C ALA A 33 -9.03 0.93 4.26
N ARG A 34 -10.35 0.75 4.13
CA ARG A 34 -11.23 1.73 3.47
C ARG A 34 -11.12 3.14 4.04
N HIS A 35 -11.11 3.27 5.37
CA HIS A 35 -11.01 4.57 6.02
C HIS A 35 -9.68 5.27 5.75
N GLN A 36 -8.58 4.53 5.75
CA GLN A 36 -7.24 5.03 5.45
C GLN A 36 -7.13 5.47 3.98
N ILE A 37 -7.67 4.67 3.07
CA ILE A 37 -7.71 5.00 1.63
C ILE A 37 -8.56 6.26 1.39
N ASP A 38 -9.72 6.35 2.01
CA ASP A 38 -10.59 7.53 1.89
C ASP A 38 -9.91 8.78 2.49
N ALA A 39 -9.17 8.64 3.58
CA ALA A 39 -8.40 9.73 4.18
C ALA A 39 -7.33 10.26 3.22
N VAL A 40 -6.53 9.38 2.60
CA VAL A 40 -5.51 9.77 1.60
C VAL A 40 -6.15 10.47 0.40
N ASN A 41 -7.23 9.90 -0.14
CA ASN A 41 -7.95 10.49 -1.27
C ASN A 41 -8.48 11.91 -0.94
N ASN A 42 -8.95 12.12 0.29
CA ASN A 42 -9.43 13.43 0.72
C ASN A 42 -8.27 14.42 0.94
N MET A 43 -7.12 13.94 1.45
CA MET A 43 -5.90 14.75 1.56
C MET A 43 -5.41 15.18 0.17
N ASP A 44 -5.36 14.28 -0.79
CA ASP A 44 -4.92 14.59 -2.16
C ASP A 44 -5.87 15.59 -2.84
N LYS A 45 -7.19 15.41 -2.72
CA LYS A 45 -8.18 16.38 -3.20
C LYS A 45 -8.05 17.76 -2.54
N HIS A 46 -7.72 17.78 -1.24
CA HIS A 46 -7.48 19.05 -0.54
C HIS A 46 -6.26 19.76 -1.10
N LEU A 47 -5.17 19.04 -1.33
CA LEU A 47 -3.97 19.59 -1.97
C LEU A 47 -4.22 20.07 -3.39
N GLU A 48 -4.89 19.25 -4.21
CA GLU A 48 -5.27 19.65 -5.57
C GLU A 48 -6.08 20.96 -5.53
N GLY A 49 -7.06 21.06 -4.61
CA GLY A 49 -7.83 22.28 -4.40
C GLY A 49 -6.98 23.46 -3.96
N LEU A 50 -6.01 23.24 -3.09
CA LEU A 50 -5.10 24.28 -2.61
C LEU A 50 -4.21 24.81 -3.75
N TYR A 51 -3.60 23.91 -4.52
CA TYR A 51 -2.74 24.29 -5.64
C TYR A 51 -3.54 24.88 -6.83
N ALA A 52 -4.70 24.30 -7.16
CA ALA A 52 -5.55 24.84 -8.23
C ALA A 52 -6.06 26.25 -7.93
N ASN A 53 -6.28 26.59 -6.66
CA ASN A 53 -6.69 27.93 -6.26
C ASN A 53 -5.49 28.89 -6.03
N GLY A 54 -4.26 28.48 -6.36
CA GLY A 54 -3.07 29.36 -6.29
C GLY A 54 -2.67 29.72 -4.86
N SER A 55 -2.90 28.81 -3.90
CA SER A 55 -2.61 29.06 -2.47
C SER A 55 -3.31 30.32 -1.92
N VAL A 56 -4.47 30.68 -2.48
CA VAL A 56 -5.27 31.78 -1.95
C VAL A 56 -5.53 31.51 -0.47
N LYS A 57 -5.05 32.38 0.38
CA LYS A 57 -5.20 32.28 1.81
C LYS A 57 -6.68 32.04 2.14
N GLN A 58 -6.97 30.98 2.89
CA GLN A 58 -8.32 30.72 3.36
C GLN A 58 -8.64 31.76 4.41
N GLY A 59 -9.56 32.65 4.10
CA GLY A 59 -9.91 33.72 5.02
C GLY A 59 -11.29 34.30 4.70
N ALA A 60 -11.73 35.20 5.52
CA ALA A 60 -12.97 35.93 5.33
C ALA A 60 -12.70 37.41 5.06
N LEU A 61 -13.43 37.95 4.10
CA LEU A 61 -13.51 39.40 3.90
C LEU A 61 -14.54 39.95 4.88
N LYS A 62 -14.08 40.67 5.89
CA LYS A 62 -14.93 41.40 6.83
C LYS A 62 -15.22 42.78 6.29
N MET A 63 -16.47 43.16 6.35
CA MET A 63 -16.94 44.49 5.93
C MET A 63 -17.57 45.22 7.12
N SER A 64 -17.33 46.52 7.17
CA SER A 64 -17.89 47.39 8.24
C SER A 64 -19.39 47.57 8.12
N GLN A 65 -19.98 47.37 6.93
CA GLN A 65 -21.42 47.50 6.68
C GLN A 65 -21.97 46.24 6.00
N PRO A 66 -23.23 45.85 6.30
CA PRO A 66 -23.86 44.72 5.65
C PRO A 66 -24.14 45.02 4.17
N ILE A 67 -23.74 44.09 3.28
CA ILE A 67 -23.98 44.18 1.84
C ILE A 67 -25.07 43.21 1.39
N LYS A 68 -25.79 43.56 0.34
CA LYS A 68 -26.81 42.68 -0.27
C LYS A 68 -26.19 41.42 -0.86
N ASP A 69 -26.97 40.36 -0.95
CA ASP A 69 -26.45 39.04 -1.40
C ASP A 69 -25.92 39.03 -2.83
N ASP A 70 -26.49 39.88 -3.73
CA ASP A 70 -25.96 40.02 -5.07
C ASP A 70 -24.57 40.67 -5.11
N ALA A 71 -24.33 41.65 -4.22
CA ALA A 71 -23.02 42.26 -4.07
C ALA A 71 -22.00 41.28 -3.49
N LYS A 72 -22.40 40.41 -2.51
CA LYS A 72 -21.55 39.33 -2.01
C LYS A 72 -21.12 38.35 -3.11
N ARG A 73 -22.06 37.93 -3.97
CA ARG A 73 -21.76 37.05 -5.12
C ARG A 73 -20.81 37.67 -6.10
N LYS A 74 -21.03 38.96 -6.43
CA LYS A 74 -20.17 39.71 -7.32
C LYS A 74 -18.75 39.85 -6.77
N LEU A 75 -18.64 40.22 -5.50
CA LEU A 75 -17.36 40.36 -4.80
C LEU A 75 -16.60 39.03 -4.78
N LYS A 76 -17.27 37.90 -4.42
CA LYS A 76 -16.67 36.56 -4.39
C LYS A 76 -16.14 36.14 -5.78
N ARG A 77 -16.87 36.49 -6.84
CA ARG A 77 -16.45 36.22 -8.23
C ARG A 77 -15.23 37.04 -8.62
N GLN A 78 -15.26 38.34 -8.38
CA GLN A 78 -14.14 39.27 -8.66
C GLN A 78 -12.90 38.90 -7.88
N TRP A 79 -13.06 38.56 -6.61
CA TRP A 79 -11.95 38.06 -5.77
C TRP A 79 -11.27 36.81 -6.35
N ARG A 80 -12.09 35.86 -6.84
CA ARG A 80 -11.57 34.64 -7.46
C ARG A 80 -10.89 34.90 -8.80
N GLU A 81 -11.41 35.84 -9.58
CA GLU A 81 -10.82 36.24 -10.87
C GLU A 81 -9.49 36.96 -10.69
N LEU A 82 -9.35 37.81 -9.67
CA LEU A 82 -8.16 38.62 -9.43
C LEU A 82 -7.06 37.86 -8.69
N TYR A 83 -7.44 37.06 -7.70
CA TYR A 83 -6.50 36.44 -6.78
C TYR A 83 -6.53 34.89 -6.78
N GLY A 84 -7.40 34.29 -7.58
CA GLY A 84 -7.49 32.84 -7.75
C GLY A 84 -6.59 32.33 -8.88
N GLY A 85 -6.18 31.04 -8.78
CA GLY A 85 -5.36 30.38 -9.78
C GLY A 85 -3.87 30.51 -9.53
N THR A 86 -3.10 29.61 -10.14
CA THR A 86 -1.63 29.55 -9.99
C THR A 86 -0.91 30.76 -10.60
N ALA A 87 -1.52 31.40 -11.59
CA ALA A 87 -0.94 32.57 -12.27
C ALA A 87 -0.87 33.81 -11.37
N ASN A 88 -1.82 33.97 -10.44
CA ASN A 88 -1.91 35.11 -9.52
C ASN A 88 -1.36 34.81 -8.13
N SER A 89 -0.68 33.68 -7.99
CA SER A 89 -0.11 33.25 -6.72
C SER A 89 1.04 34.17 -6.30
N GLY A 90 0.88 34.79 -5.12
CA GLY A 90 1.89 35.70 -4.57
C GLY A 90 1.63 37.18 -4.85
N GLU A 91 0.62 37.55 -5.63
CA GLU A 91 0.24 38.94 -5.78
C GLU A 91 -0.38 39.53 -4.50
N PRO A 92 0.02 40.75 -4.08
CA PRO A 92 -0.55 41.36 -2.89
C PRO A 92 -2.03 41.76 -3.17
N ALA A 93 -2.92 41.38 -2.23
CA ALA A 93 -4.31 41.82 -2.30
C ALA A 93 -4.45 43.27 -1.85
N ILE A 94 -5.05 44.10 -2.67
CA ILE A 94 -5.40 45.48 -2.32
C ILE A 94 -6.82 45.46 -1.77
N LEU A 95 -6.97 45.82 -0.49
CA LEU A 95 -8.26 45.93 0.19
C LEU A 95 -8.68 47.41 0.25
N ASP A 96 -9.84 47.71 -0.31
CA ASP A 96 -10.41 49.04 -0.40
C ASP A 96 -11.78 49.09 0.33
N ASN A 97 -12.28 50.27 0.59
CA ASN A 97 -13.62 50.48 1.17
C ASN A 97 -13.92 49.82 2.52
N GLY A 98 -12.95 49.76 3.41
CA GLY A 98 -13.14 49.20 4.75
C GLY A 98 -13.37 47.69 4.77
N ILE A 99 -12.77 47.00 3.81
CA ILE A 99 -12.71 45.54 3.78
C ILE A 99 -11.46 45.12 4.55
N ASP A 100 -11.65 44.29 5.59
CA ASP A 100 -10.55 43.69 6.33
C ASP A 100 -10.43 42.21 5.97
N TRP A 101 -9.21 41.70 5.86
CA TRP A 101 -8.92 40.28 5.72
C TRP A 101 -8.78 39.66 7.09
N ILE A 102 -9.56 38.59 7.35
CA ILE A 102 -9.40 37.74 8.52
C ILE A 102 -8.92 36.38 8.06
N ASP A 103 -7.73 36.00 8.50
CA ASP A 103 -7.21 34.66 8.25
C ASP A 103 -7.96 33.64 9.12
N ILE A 104 -8.65 32.68 8.46
CA ILE A 104 -9.41 31.62 9.13
C ILE A 104 -8.67 30.28 9.00
N SER A 105 -7.61 30.23 8.16
CA SER A 105 -6.87 29.01 7.96
C SER A 105 -6.12 28.60 9.23
N LEU A 106 -6.30 27.36 9.67
CA LEU A 106 -5.34 26.71 10.54
C LEU A 106 -4.10 26.38 9.71
N PRO A 107 -2.94 26.96 9.97
CA PRO A 107 -1.72 26.65 9.20
C PRO A 107 -1.33 25.20 9.50
N MET A 108 -1.74 24.28 8.66
CA MET A 108 -1.14 22.97 8.62
C MET A 108 0.20 23.15 7.90
N THR A 109 1.30 23.03 8.63
CA THR A 109 2.62 23.14 8.00
C THR A 109 2.79 22.00 6.99
N ASP A 110 3.47 22.28 5.86
CA ASP A 110 3.75 21.26 4.83
C ASP A 110 4.38 20.00 5.42
N LEU A 111 5.20 20.17 6.47
CA LEU A 111 5.82 19.08 7.20
C LEU A 111 4.78 18.16 7.87
N GLN A 112 3.79 18.73 8.57
CA GLN A 112 2.73 17.94 9.23
C GLN A 112 1.86 17.18 8.22
N PHE A 113 1.68 17.73 7.04
CA PHE A 113 0.96 17.06 5.97
C PHE A 113 1.74 15.84 5.45
N ILE A 114 3.05 16.01 5.21
CA ILE A 114 3.93 14.90 4.78
C ILE A 114 3.98 13.81 5.85
N GLU A 115 4.10 14.19 7.13
CA GLU A 115 4.09 13.25 8.25
C GLU A 115 2.77 12.47 8.33
N SER A 116 1.62 13.15 8.18
CA SER A 116 0.30 12.53 8.16
C SER A 116 0.14 11.55 7.00
N LYS A 117 0.60 11.91 5.80
CA LYS A 117 0.56 11.03 4.63
C LYS A 117 1.44 9.79 4.82
N ASN A 118 2.64 9.96 5.40
CA ASN A 118 3.53 8.86 5.70
C ASN A 118 2.97 7.93 6.78
N LEU A 119 2.28 8.47 7.80
CA LEU A 119 1.61 7.68 8.83
C LEU A 119 0.50 6.82 8.21
N THR A 120 -0.36 7.40 7.40
CA THR A 120 -1.45 6.67 6.73
C THR A 120 -0.91 5.61 5.77
N ALA A 121 0.19 5.88 5.07
CA ALA A 121 0.84 4.88 4.21
C ALA A 121 1.39 3.69 5.02
N LYS A 122 1.95 3.94 6.22
CA LYS A 122 2.38 2.87 7.14
C LYS A 122 1.20 2.06 7.69
N GLU A 123 0.08 2.70 7.99
CA GLU A 123 -1.14 2.02 8.42
C GLU A 123 -1.70 1.09 7.32
N ILE A 124 -1.71 1.56 6.07
CA ILE A 124 -2.11 0.73 4.93
C ILE A 124 -1.13 -0.44 4.75
N ALA A 125 0.17 -0.19 4.82
CA ALA A 125 1.18 -1.24 4.74
C ALA A 125 0.99 -2.31 5.82
N ALA A 126 0.66 -1.90 7.06
CA ALA A 126 0.39 -2.81 8.17
C ALA A 126 -0.86 -3.69 7.94
N ILE A 127 -1.89 -3.19 7.24
CA ILE A 127 -3.08 -3.99 6.89
C ILE A 127 -2.75 -5.11 5.90
N PHE A 128 -1.72 -4.91 5.07
CA PHE A 128 -1.22 -5.92 4.13
C PHE A 128 0.00 -6.67 4.66
N ASP A 129 0.38 -6.46 5.93
CA ASP A 129 1.60 -7.01 6.56
C ASP A 129 2.88 -6.72 5.77
N VAL A 130 2.90 -5.65 4.96
CA VAL A 130 4.05 -5.23 4.18
C VAL A 130 4.95 -4.31 5.02
N PRO A 131 6.25 -4.62 5.18
CA PRO A 131 7.15 -3.76 5.92
C PRO A 131 7.29 -2.39 5.25
N PRO A 132 7.27 -1.28 6.01
CA PRO A 132 7.40 0.07 5.46
C PRO A 132 8.65 0.30 4.60
N SER A 133 9.73 -0.45 4.85
CA SER A 133 10.96 -0.43 4.05
C SER A 133 10.75 -0.94 2.62
N ALA A 134 9.86 -1.91 2.41
CA ALA A 134 9.56 -2.43 1.07
C ALA A 134 8.86 -1.41 0.17
N ILE A 135 8.16 -0.44 0.76
CA ILE A 135 7.49 0.66 0.05
C ILE A 135 8.27 1.99 0.12
N GLY A 136 9.53 1.95 0.59
CA GLY A 136 10.42 3.12 0.61
C GLY A 136 10.14 4.14 1.72
N LEU A 137 9.32 3.80 2.73
CA LEU A 137 8.94 4.72 3.81
C LEU A 137 9.85 4.68 5.04
N ALA A 138 10.80 3.78 5.10
CA ALA A 138 11.75 3.67 6.20
C ALA A 138 13.18 3.84 5.70
N GLN A 139 13.96 4.68 6.39
CA GLN A 139 15.41 4.78 6.19
C GLN A 139 16.11 3.78 7.12
N GLU A 140 16.03 2.50 6.76
CA GLU A 140 16.70 1.44 7.51
C GLU A 140 18.15 1.30 7.05
N LYS A 141 19.04 0.93 8.01
CA LYS A 141 20.41 0.57 7.65
C LYS A 141 20.41 -0.73 6.86
N TYR A 142 21.29 -0.86 5.86
CA TYR A 142 21.37 -2.04 4.98
C TYR A 142 21.46 -3.37 5.74
N SER A 143 22.07 -3.41 6.92
CA SER A 143 22.16 -4.61 7.77
C SER A 143 20.79 -5.12 8.26
N ASN A 144 19.81 -4.23 8.44
CA ASN A 144 18.49 -4.57 8.93
C ASN A 144 17.52 -4.94 7.80
N LEU A 145 17.77 -4.45 6.57
CA LEU A 145 16.90 -4.73 5.42
C LEU A 145 16.81 -6.21 5.11
N GLN A 146 17.91 -6.93 5.25
CA GLN A 146 17.93 -8.38 4.99
C GLN A 146 17.10 -9.15 6.02
N GLU A 147 17.24 -8.80 7.31
CA GLU A 147 16.44 -9.41 8.37
C GLU A 147 14.95 -9.11 8.20
N ILE A 148 14.60 -7.90 7.79
CA ILE A 148 13.22 -7.48 7.50
C ILE A 148 12.66 -8.28 6.32
N ASN A 149 13.44 -8.45 5.25
CA ASN A 149 13.03 -9.26 4.11
C ASN A 149 12.88 -10.74 4.47
N ASP A 150 13.81 -11.29 5.25
CA ASP A 150 13.73 -12.69 5.73
C ASP A 150 12.44 -12.88 6.55
N ARG A 151 12.11 -11.95 7.45
CA ARG A 151 10.85 -11.96 8.23
C ARG A 151 9.62 -11.83 7.33
N PHE A 152 9.63 -10.89 6.39
CA PHE A 152 8.52 -10.73 5.46
C PHE A 152 8.26 -12.02 4.67
N MET A 153 9.31 -12.69 4.22
CA MET A 153 9.18 -13.97 3.54
C MET A 153 8.63 -15.09 4.45
N GLN A 154 9.02 -15.11 5.74
CA GLN A 154 8.60 -16.14 6.69
C GLN A 154 7.19 -15.89 7.26
N ASP A 155 6.90 -14.64 7.60
CA ASP A 155 5.70 -14.31 8.37
C ASP A 155 4.50 -13.96 7.48
N VAL A 156 4.75 -13.53 6.22
CA VAL A 156 3.71 -13.09 5.28
C VAL A 156 3.63 -13.99 4.05
N VAL A 157 4.74 -14.10 3.31
CA VAL A 157 4.72 -14.81 2.02
C VAL A 157 4.58 -16.33 2.20
N ALA A 158 5.28 -16.92 3.17
CA ALA A 158 5.25 -18.37 3.37
C ALA A 158 3.86 -18.89 3.80
N PRO A 159 3.13 -18.26 4.74
CA PRO A 159 1.75 -18.64 5.05
C PRO A 159 0.81 -18.55 3.86
N ASP A 160 0.92 -17.51 3.04
CA ASP A 160 0.10 -17.38 1.82
C ASP A 160 0.41 -18.49 0.82
N CYS A 161 1.68 -18.81 0.62
CA CYS A 161 2.09 -19.93 -0.22
C CYS A 161 1.53 -21.27 0.29
N ILE A 162 1.60 -21.52 1.61
CA ILE A 162 1.06 -22.74 2.23
C ILE A 162 -0.45 -22.82 2.03
N ASN A 163 -1.16 -21.74 2.22
CA ASN A 163 -2.62 -21.68 1.99
C ASN A 163 -2.99 -22.04 0.55
N ILE A 164 -2.22 -21.53 -0.43
CA ILE A 164 -2.40 -21.86 -1.85
C ILE A 164 -2.05 -23.34 -2.12
N GLU A 165 -0.94 -23.84 -1.56
CA GLU A 165 -0.52 -25.25 -1.69
C GLU A 165 -1.59 -26.20 -1.15
N GLU A 166 -2.09 -25.95 0.05
CA GLU A 166 -3.12 -26.77 0.70
C GLU A 166 -4.41 -26.78 -0.09
N ALA A 167 -4.91 -25.61 -0.51
CA ALA A 167 -6.12 -25.53 -1.31
C ALA A 167 -5.99 -26.25 -2.65
N HIS A 168 -4.83 -26.11 -3.32
CA HIS A 168 -4.56 -26.77 -4.59
C HIS A 168 -4.42 -28.29 -4.41
N ASN A 169 -3.66 -28.74 -3.41
CA ASN A 169 -3.46 -30.14 -3.14
C ASN A 169 -4.77 -30.83 -2.74
N PHE A 170 -5.60 -30.15 -1.94
CA PHE A 170 -6.93 -30.65 -1.59
C PHE A 170 -7.83 -30.80 -2.82
N SER A 171 -7.92 -29.77 -3.65
CA SER A 171 -8.85 -29.77 -4.79
C SER A 171 -8.38 -30.66 -5.94
N CYS A 172 -7.06 -30.75 -6.21
CA CYS A 172 -6.57 -31.44 -7.41
C CYS A 172 -6.07 -32.86 -7.15
N PHE A 173 -5.56 -33.15 -5.95
CA PHE A 173 -4.82 -34.41 -5.72
C PHE A 173 -5.40 -35.31 -4.63
N MET A 174 -6.36 -34.83 -3.82
CA MET A 174 -6.91 -35.62 -2.71
C MET A 174 -7.61 -36.91 -3.17
N THR A 175 -8.13 -36.94 -4.39
CA THR A 175 -8.80 -38.11 -5.01
C THR A 175 -7.88 -38.92 -5.92
N SER A 176 -6.61 -38.50 -6.11
CA SER A 176 -5.64 -39.17 -6.98
C SER A 176 -4.97 -40.35 -6.26
N GLU A 177 -4.88 -41.51 -6.93
CA GLU A 177 -4.09 -42.65 -6.45
C GLU A 177 -2.59 -42.38 -6.48
N ALA A 178 -2.15 -41.33 -7.16
CA ALA A 178 -0.75 -40.91 -7.25
C ALA A 178 -0.40 -39.92 -6.16
N ASN A 179 0.73 -40.12 -5.48
CA ASN A 179 1.26 -39.24 -4.46
C ASN A 179 1.87 -37.96 -5.08
N TYR A 180 1.04 -37.18 -5.78
CA TYR A 180 1.44 -35.86 -6.28
C TYR A 180 1.09 -34.78 -5.28
N TYR A 181 1.95 -33.76 -5.20
CA TYR A 181 1.70 -32.56 -4.41
C TYR A 181 2.32 -31.34 -5.08
N THR A 182 1.73 -30.20 -4.84
CA THR A 182 2.27 -28.89 -5.25
C THR A 182 2.96 -28.26 -4.06
N LYS A 183 4.15 -27.72 -4.30
CA LYS A 183 4.92 -26.98 -3.29
C LYS A 183 5.65 -25.81 -3.93
N PHE A 184 5.58 -24.64 -3.29
CA PHE A 184 6.36 -23.46 -3.68
C PHE A 184 7.83 -23.63 -3.27
N ASN A 185 8.74 -23.26 -4.15
CA ASN A 185 10.16 -23.19 -3.82
C ASN A 185 10.47 -21.78 -3.25
N LEU A 186 10.30 -21.61 -1.95
CA LEU A 186 10.57 -20.34 -1.26
C LEU A 186 12.07 -20.04 -1.15
N SER A 187 12.95 -21.03 -1.39
CA SER A 187 14.41 -20.81 -1.39
C SER A 187 14.86 -19.79 -2.43
N ALA A 188 14.09 -19.64 -3.51
CA ALA A 188 14.35 -18.63 -4.53
C ALA A 188 14.20 -17.20 -4.02
N GLY A 189 13.24 -16.95 -3.09
CA GLY A 189 13.01 -15.65 -2.47
C GLY A 189 14.05 -15.29 -1.39
N MET A 190 14.67 -16.31 -0.76
CA MET A 190 15.74 -16.13 0.22
C MET A 190 17.14 -15.95 -0.43
N ARG A 191 17.23 -15.83 -1.74
CA ARG A 191 18.50 -15.70 -2.50
C ARG A 191 19.33 -14.45 -2.17
N GLY A 192 18.87 -13.60 -1.22
CA GLY A 192 19.50 -12.32 -0.88
C GLY A 192 20.90 -12.40 -0.25
N SER A 193 21.35 -13.56 0.26
CA SER A 193 22.71 -13.73 0.80
C SER A 193 23.34 -15.00 0.26
N ALA A 194 24.28 -14.82 -0.69
CA ALA A 194 25.11 -15.90 -1.20
C ALA A 194 25.82 -16.63 -0.05
N ASP A 195 26.29 -15.90 0.96
CA ASP A 195 27.01 -16.44 2.11
C ASP A 195 26.14 -17.38 2.96
N LYS A 196 24.89 -16.96 3.27
CA LYS A 196 23.95 -17.81 4.03
C LYS A 196 23.60 -19.08 3.24
N ARG A 197 23.45 -18.98 1.92
CA ARG A 197 23.15 -20.12 1.06
C ARG A 197 24.32 -21.09 0.96
N ILE A 198 25.53 -20.58 0.82
CA ILE A 198 26.76 -21.38 0.83
C ILE A 198 26.87 -22.13 2.17
N ALA A 199 26.72 -21.44 3.29
CA ALA A 199 26.78 -22.06 4.63
C ALA A 199 25.69 -23.11 4.85
N TYR A 200 24.48 -22.90 4.30
CA TYR A 200 23.41 -23.88 4.31
C TYR A 200 23.76 -25.15 3.53
N TYR A 201 24.22 -25.01 2.28
CA TYR A 201 24.61 -26.14 1.44
C TYR A 201 25.79 -26.90 2.02
N GLU A 202 26.79 -26.20 2.55
CA GLU A 202 27.92 -26.81 3.20
C GLU A 202 27.50 -27.74 4.35
N LYS A 203 26.62 -27.23 5.25
CA LYS A 203 26.10 -28.05 6.35
C LYS A 203 25.28 -29.25 5.87
N MET A 204 24.39 -29.04 4.88
CA MET A 204 23.53 -30.12 4.36
C MET A 204 24.34 -31.21 3.66
N LEU A 205 25.38 -30.85 2.92
CA LEU A 205 26.33 -31.79 2.31
C LEU A 205 27.14 -32.54 3.36
N GLN A 206 27.65 -31.84 4.39
CA GLN A 206 28.40 -32.48 5.51
C GLN A 206 27.55 -33.46 6.30
N MET A 207 26.26 -33.15 6.48
CA MET A 207 25.32 -34.03 7.18
C MET A 207 24.81 -35.20 6.30
N GLY A 208 25.15 -35.20 5.00
CA GLY A 208 24.68 -36.22 4.07
C GLY A 208 23.18 -36.13 3.75
N VAL A 209 22.53 -34.99 4.01
CA VAL A 209 21.11 -34.77 3.78
C VAL A 209 20.82 -34.53 2.30
N ILE A 210 21.74 -33.87 1.61
CA ILE A 210 21.64 -33.58 0.16
C ILE A 210 22.93 -34.00 -0.56
N THR A 211 22.81 -34.32 -1.81
CA THR A 211 23.92 -34.64 -2.70
C THR A 211 24.40 -33.43 -3.51
N ILE A 212 25.60 -33.48 -4.05
CA ILE A 212 26.16 -32.42 -4.92
C ILE A 212 25.22 -32.14 -6.10
N ASN A 213 24.65 -33.19 -6.71
CA ASN A 213 23.75 -33.04 -7.83
C ASN A 213 22.42 -32.39 -7.47
N GLU A 214 21.91 -32.64 -6.26
CA GLU A 214 20.71 -31.95 -5.76
C GLU A 214 20.98 -30.47 -5.49
N VAL A 215 22.16 -30.10 -4.95
CA VAL A 215 22.56 -28.69 -4.82
C VAL A 215 22.64 -28.03 -6.19
N ARG A 216 23.23 -28.70 -7.17
CA ARG A 216 23.32 -28.19 -8.56
C ARG A 216 21.93 -28.00 -9.17
N ALA A 217 21.02 -28.94 -8.95
CA ALA A 217 19.64 -28.83 -9.42
C ALA A 217 18.89 -27.66 -8.75
N MET A 218 19.14 -27.38 -7.46
CA MET A 218 18.58 -26.23 -6.74
C MET A 218 19.10 -24.89 -7.30
N GLU A 219 20.30 -24.88 -7.88
CA GLU A 219 20.93 -23.70 -8.51
C GLU A 219 20.76 -23.70 -10.05
N ASP A 220 19.82 -24.48 -10.58
CA ASP A 220 19.53 -24.60 -12.01
C ASP A 220 20.75 -25.04 -12.85
N MET A 221 21.65 -25.82 -12.25
CA MET A 221 22.86 -26.36 -12.92
C MET A 221 22.68 -27.84 -13.29
N ASN A 222 23.25 -28.24 -14.42
CA ASN A 222 23.26 -29.66 -14.82
C ASN A 222 24.02 -30.52 -13.80
N GLY A 223 23.57 -31.75 -13.59
CA GLY A 223 24.26 -32.71 -12.75
C GLY A 223 25.66 -33.02 -13.26
N ILE A 224 26.56 -33.45 -12.36
CA ILE A 224 27.86 -33.99 -12.68
C ILE A 224 27.69 -35.50 -12.81
N GLY A 225 28.16 -36.10 -13.89
CA GLY A 225 28.13 -37.53 -14.13
C GLY A 225 29.09 -38.29 -13.21
#